data_5687acbe28ea680a58300b4318c789a8
#
_entry.id   5687acbe28ea680a58300b4318c789a8
#
_cell.length_a   1.000
_cell.length_b   1.000
_cell.length_c   1.000
_cell.angle_alpha   90.00
_cell.angle_beta   90.00
_cell.angle_gamma   90.00
#
_symmetry.space_group_name_H-M   'P 1'
#
loop_
_entity.id
_entity.type
_entity.pdbx_description
1 polymer ?
#
loop_
_entity_poly.entity_id
_entity_poly.type
_entity_poly.pdbx_seq_one_letter_code
_entity_poly.pdbx_strand_id
1 'polypeptide(L)'
;MRIPTLLDHVVIAGPDLPALVDWFAERTGVVAAPGGAHPTGTANALVALTIDGRRGPQYIELIGPNPDRSEPELPETFGISTFSAPSVQAYAVHPADIEATVAAARAGGYDPGDVSDLSRRTPDGTLLEWRLTRGEHRRIDVPFLIDWGTTPQPGLSDIPTVELVSLVRTEPDPAPLREILAAFDLGDGLAEVVAGDAAGFRLTLRTPAGDLVDL
;
A
#
# COMPACT_ATOMS: atom_id res chain seq x y z
N MET A 1 4.88 -9.63 16.24
CA MET A 1 3.56 -9.64 15.57
C MET A 1 3.82 -9.40 14.09
N ARG A 2 3.10 -10.05 13.16
CA ARG A 2 3.45 -9.99 11.73
C ARG A 2 2.60 -9.00 10.91
N ILE A 3 1.79 -8.19 11.59
CA ILE A 3 0.99 -7.13 10.97
C ILE A 3 1.41 -5.82 11.60
N PRO A 4 1.84 -4.81 10.81
CA PRO A 4 2.20 -3.49 11.32
C PRO A 4 1.01 -2.85 12.05
N THR A 5 1.20 -2.35 13.27
CA THR A 5 0.11 -1.77 14.06
C THR A 5 -0.40 -0.43 13.50
N LEU A 6 0.42 0.25 12.68
CA LEU A 6 0.07 1.49 11.98
C LEU A 6 -0.24 1.28 10.49
N LEU A 7 -0.44 0.03 10.05
CA LEU A 7 -0.78 -0.24 8.65
C LEU A 7 -2.02 0.55 8.24
N ASP A 8 -1.91 1.30 7.15
CA ASP A 8 -3.04 1.92 6.46
C ASP A 8 -3.48 1.04 5.29
N HIS A 9 -2.59 0.80 4.33
CA HIS A 9 -2.87 -0.10 3.22
C HIS A 9 -1.61 -0.76 2.65
N VAL A 10 -1.86 -1.85 1.92
CA VAL A 10 -0.84 -2.53 1.11
C VAL A 10 -1.09 -2.22 -0.35
N VAL A 11 -0.02 -1.90 -1.09
CA VAL A 11 -0.07 -1.60 -2.52
C VAL A 11 0.39 -2.82 -3.31
N ILE A 12 -0.49 -3.34 -4.16
CA ILE A 12 -0.16 -4.33 -5.18
C ILE A 12 -0.25 -3.62 -6.53
N ALA A 13 0.86 -3.56 -7.26
CA ALA A 13 0.92 -2.89 -8.54
C ALA A 13 1.07 -3.88 -9.69
N GLY A 14 0.57 -3.49 -10.86
CA GLY A 14 0.69 -4.27 -12.08
C GLY A 14 0.62 -3.40 -13.34
N PRO A 15 1.09 -3.93 -14.49
CA PRO A 15 1.15 -3.18 -15.74
C PRO A 15 -0.22 -2.98 -16.43
N ASP A 16 -1.24 -3.69 -15.96
CA ASP A 16 -2.62 -3.64 -16.47
C ASP A 16 -3.59 -3.81 -15.31
N LEU A 17 -4.40 -2.79 -15.01
CA LEU A 17 -5.29 -2.81 -13.85
C LEU A 17 -6.41 -3.85 -13.96
N PRO A 18 -7.13 -4.02 -15.08
CA PRO A 18 -8.09 -5.10 -15.26
C PRO A 18 -7.48 -6.48 -15.02
N ALA A 19 -6.35 -6.77 -15.64
CA ALA A 19 -5.64 -8.04 -15.45
C ALA A 19 -5.16 -8.25 -13.99
N LEU A 20 -4.76 -7.17 -13.29
CA LEU A 20 -4.39 -7.22 -11.88
C LEU A 20 -5.59 -7.57 -10.99
N VAL A 21 -6.78 -7.01 -11.28
CA VAL A 21 -8.03 -7.34 -10.56
C VAL A 21 -8.38 -8.82 -10.76
N ASP A 22 -8.31 -9.32 -11.99
CA ASP A 22 -8.57 -10.73 -12.30
C ASP A 22 -7.55 -11.65 -11.61
N TRP A 23 -6.26 -11.30 -11.68
CA TRP A 23 -5.18 -12.03 -11.00
C TRP A 23 -5.38 -12.13 -9.49
N PHE A 24 -5.85 -11.05 -8.85
CA PHE A 24 -6.16 -11.05 -7.43
C PHE A 24 -7.39 -11.91 -7.11
N ALA A 25 -8.45 -11.79 -7.91
CA ALA A 25 -9.67 -12.57 -7.76
C ALA A 25 -9.45 -14.08 -7.93
N GLU A 26 -8.64 -14.49 -8.90
CA GLU A 26 -8.27 -15.90 -9.11
C GLU A 26 -7.56 -16.51 -7.91
N ARG A 27 -6.72 -15.73 -7.21
CA ARG A 27 -5.95 -16.20 -6.06
C ARG A 27 -6.72 -16.17 -4.75
N THR A 28 -7.57 -15.17 -4.57
CA THR A 28 -8.20 -14.92 -3.27
C THR A 28 -9.69 -15.27 -3.25
N GLY A 29 -10.32 -15.43 -4.41
CA GLY A 29 -11.78 -15.55 -4.54
C GLY A 29 -12.51 -14.21 -4.29
N VAL A 30 -11.78 -13.08 -4.19
CA VAL A 30 -12.35 -11.76 -3.89
C VAL A 30 -12.13 -10.81 -5.07
N VAL A 31 -13.21 -10.28 -5.65
CA VAL A 31 -13.15 -9.27 -6.70
C VAL A 31 -13.05 -7.89 -6.06
N ALA A 32 -11.99 -7.15 -6.35
CA ALA A 32 -11.79 -5.80 -5.83
C ALA A 32 -12.82 -4.82 -6.40
N ALA A 33 -13.30 -3.89 -5.56
CA ALA A 33 -14.21 -2.84 -5.97
C ALA A 33 -13.46 -1.69 -6.68
N PRO A 34 -14.04 -1.05 -7.73
CA PRO A 34 -13.43 0.13 -8.34
C PRO A 34 -13.19 1.25 -7.32
N GLY A 35 -11.98 1.82 -7.33
CA GLY A 35 -11.61 2.91 -6.44
C GLY A 35 -11.71 4.29 -7.10
N GLY A 36 -10.94 4.52 -8.15
CA GLY A 36 -10.96 5.76 -8.92
C GLY A 36 -9.67 6.02 -9.70
N ALA A 37 -9.71 7.04 -10.54
CA ALA A 37 -8.57 7.50 -11.33
C ALA A 37 -7.75 8.55 -10.55
N HIS A 38 -6.43 8.51 -10.74
CA HIS A 38 -5.50 9.48 -10.19
C HIS A 38 -5.02 10.44 -11.29
N PRO A 39 -4.69 11.70 -10.94
CA PRO A 39 -4.13 12.65 -11.91
C PRO A 39 -2.81 12.20 -12.55
N THR A 40 -2.13 11.23 -11.95
CA THR A 40 -0.86 10.65 -12.44
C THR A 40 -1.02 9.60 -13.53
N GLY A 41 -2.23 9.39 -14.07
CA GLY A 41 -2.51 8.40 -15.13
C GLY A 41 -2.70 6.98 -14.62
N THR A 42 -2.77 6.76 -13.30
CA THR A 42 -3.14 5.47 -12.70
C THR A 42 -4.61 5.45 -12.31
N ALA A 43 -5.13 4.24 -12.09
CA ALA A 43 -6.39 4.01 -11.39
C ALA A 43 -6.19 2.85 -10.40
N ASN A 44 -7.14 2.71 -9.48
CA ASN A 44 -7.07 1.64 -8.49
C ASN A 44 -8.40 0.89 -8.31
N ALA A 45 -8.27 -0.31 -7.72
CA ALA A 45 -9.37 -1.10 -7.19
C ALA A 45 -9.03 -1.51 -5.75
N LEU A 46 -10.04 -1.66 -4.89
CA LEU A 46 -9.86 -1.71 -3.45
C LEU A 46 -10.52 -2.95 -2.84
N VAL A 47 -9.86 -3.49 -1.81
CA VAL A 47 -10.39 -4.57 -0.95
C VAL A 47 -10.10 -4.20 0.50
N ALA A 48 -11.13 -4.15 1.34
CA ALA A 48 -10.93 -3.88 2.77
C ALA A 48 -10.28 -5.09 3.47
N LEU A 49 -9.50 -4.80 4.49
CA LEU A 49 -8.87 -5.85 5.30
C LEU A 49 -9.68 -6.13 6.57
N THR A 50 -9.78 -7.42 6.92
CA THR A 50 -10.08 -7.84 8.28
C THR A 50 -8.81 -8.31 8.96
N ILE A 51 -8.70 -8.09 10.26
CA ILE A 51 -7.61 -8.56 11.12
C ILE A 51 -8.26 -9.23 12.32
N ASP A 52 -7.94 -10.50 12.57
CA ASP A 52 -8.58 -11.33 13.60
C ASP A 52 -10.13 -11.32 13.48
N GLY A 53 -10.62 -11.41 12.24
CA GLY A 53 -12.04 -11.41 11.90
C GLY A 53 -12.74 -10.06 12.06
N ARG A 54 -12.03 -8.98 12.38
CA ARG A 54 -12.58 -7.63 12.57
C ARG A 54 -12.19 -6.72 11.42
N ARG A 55 -13.18 -6.08 10.80
CA ARG A 55 -12.95 -5.06 9.80
C ARG A 55 -12.42 -3.79 10.45
N GLY A 56 -11.33 -3.27 9.91
CA GLY A 56 -10.73 -1.99 10.26
C GLY A 56 -10.73 -1.01 9.10
N PRO A 57 -10.03 0.11 9.24
CA PRO A 57 -9.85 1.09 8.18
C PRO A 57 -8.87 0.62 7.10
N GLN A 58 -8.11 -0.46 7.35
CA GLN A 58 -7.06 -0.96 6.48
C GLN A 58 -7.63 -1.56 5.18
N TYR A 59 -6.85 -1.46 4.10
CA TYR A 59 -7.25 -2.01 2.80
C TYR A 59 -6.06 -2.45 1.94
N ILE A 60 -6.34 -3.17 0.86
CA ILE A 60 -5.42 -3.41 -0.25
C ILE A 60 -5.78 -2.47 -1.37
N GLU A 61 -4.78 -1.78 -1.92
CA GLU A 61 -4.87 -1.02 -3.15
C GLU A 61 -4.25 -1.84 -4.29
N LEU A 62 -5.08 -2.24 -5.25
CA LEU A 62 -4.63 -2.76 -6.55
C LEU A 62 -4.48 -1.55 -7.47
N ILE A 63 -3.26 -1.22 -7.91
CA ILE A 63 -2.99 -0.03 -8.71
C ILE A 63 -2.32 -0.39 -10.04
N GLY A 64 -2.80 0.21 -11.11
CA GLY A 64 -2.27 0.05 -12.46
C GLY A 64 -2.53 1.27 -13.33
N PRO A 65 -2.13 1.23 -14.60
CA PRO A 65 -2.50 2.26 -15.56
C PRO A 65 -4.02 2.43 -15.62
N ASN A 66 -4.49 3.69 -15.63
CA ASN A 66 -5.90 3.96 -15.87
C ASN A 66 -6.29 3.47 -17.28
N PRO A 67 -7.26 2.55 -17.43
CA PRO A 67 -7.68 2.06 -18.75
C PRO A 67 -8.17 3.17 -19.69
N ASP A 68 -8.73 4.25 -19.12
CA ASP A 68 -9.28 5.38 -19.87
C ASP A 68 -8.27 6.52 -20.11
N ARG A 69 -6.98 6.30 -19.81
CA ARG A 69 -5.93 7.31 -20.04
C ARG A 69 -5.72 7.57 -21.53
N SER A 70 -5.42 8.82 -21.86
CA SER A 70 -5.09 9.24 -23.23
C SER A 70 -3.61 9.08 -23.57
N GLU A 71 -2.73 9.09 -22.55
CA GLU A 71 -1.29 9.02 -22.73
C GLU A 71 -0.86 7.57 -23.05
N PRO A 72 -0.03 7.36 -24.09
CA PRO A 72 0.44 6.02 -24.46
C PRO A 72 1.48 5.46 -23.49
N GLU A 73 2.23 6.34 -22.79
CA GLU A 73 3.29 5.95 -21.88
C GLU A 73 2.70 5.44 -20.55
N LEU A 74 3.30 4.38 -20.01
CA LEU A 74 2.88 3.83 -18.74
C LEU A 74 3.29 4.75 -17.58
N PRO A 75 2.43 4.89 -16.55
CA PRO A 75 2.80 5.66 -15.36
C PRO A 75 4.02 5.06 -14.64
N GLU A 76 4.89 5.91 -14.12
CA GLU A 76 6.06 5.47 -13.34
C GLU A 76 5.73 5.21 -11.87
N THR A 77 4.53 5.55 -11.42
CA THR A 77 4.05 5.34 -10.05
C THR A 77 4.29 3.89 -9.62
N PHE A 78 4.96 3.69 -8.50
CA PHE A 78 5.36 2.37 -7.97
C PHE A 78 6.18 1.49 -8.95
N GLY A 79 6.78 2.06 -9.99
CA GLY A 79 7.55 1.32 -10.98
C GLY A 79 6.71 0.57 -12.01
N ILE A 80 5.42 0.89 -12.16
CA ILE A 80 4.47 0.21 -13.06
C ILE A 80 5.01 0.05 -14.47
N SER A 81 5.73 1.04 -15.00
CA SER A 81 6.33 1.02 -16.33
C SER A 81 7.38 -0.10 -16.54
N THR A 82 7.91 -0.68 -15.47
CA THR A 82 8.95 -1.72 -15.51
C THR A 82 8.43 -3.13 -15.23
N PHE A 83 7.14 -3.29 -14.91
CA PHE A 83 6.58 -4.59 -14.52
C PHE A 83 6.15 -5.43 -15.70
N SER A 84 6.38 -6.74 -15.56
CA SER A 84 5.79 -7.77 -16.43
C SER A 84 4.70 -8.58 -15.74
N ALA A 85 4.55 -8.46 -14.43
CA ALA A 85 3.58 -9.19 -13.62
C ALA A 85 3.19 -8.39 -12.36
N PRO A 86 2.02 -8.66 -11.77
CA PRO A 86 1.62 -8.09 -10.49
C PRO A 86 2.58 -8.44 -9.34
N SER A 87 2.82 -7.50 -8.44
CA SER A 87 3.53 -7.79 -7.18
C SER A 87 3.20 -6.79 -6.07
N VAL A 88 3.43 -7.19 -4.82
CA VAL A 88 3.34 -6.30 -3.66
C VAL A 88 4.53 -5.34 -3.70
N GLN A 89 4.26 -4.04 -3.87
CA GLN A 89 5.30 -3.04 -4.12
C GLN A 89 5.60 -2.13 -2.95
N ALA A 90 4.59 -1.83 -2.14
CA ALA A 90 4.74 -0.89 -1.05
C ALA A 90 3.65 -1.11 0.01
N TYR A 91 3.78 -0.40 1.11
CA TYR A 91 2.71 -0.24 2.07
C TYR A 91 2.73 1.19 2.63
N ALA A 92 1.59 1.64 3.10
CA ALA A 92 1.44 2.91 3.80
C ALA A 92 1.22 2.67 5.29
N VAL A 93 1.69 3.61 6.09
CA VAL A 93 1.38 3.67 7.52
C VAL A 93 0.76 5.02 7.87
N HIS A 94 -0.18 4.98 8.84
CA HIS A 94 -0.90 6.15 9.32
C HIS A 94 -0.46 6.48 10.76
N PRO A 95 0.61 7.28 10.93
CA PRO A 95 1.06 7.72 12.24
C PRO A 95 0.08 8.74 12.83
N ALA A 96 0.10 8.92 14.14
CA ALA A 96 -0.74 9.91 14.83
C ALA A 96 -0.44 11.36 14.42
N ASP A 97 0.81 11.64 14.01
CA ASP A 97 1.25 12.95 13.52
C ASP A 97 2.28 12.74 12.40
N ILE A 98 1.86 12.99 11.16
CA ILE A 98 2.68 12.77 9.98
C ILE A 98 3.89 13.71 9.94
N GLU A 99 3.73 14.98 10.34
CA GLU A 99 4.80 15.98 10.33
C GLU A 99 5.87 15.66 11.39
N ALA A 100 5.43 15.28 12.59
CA ALA A 100 6.36 14.87 13.64
C ALA A 100 7.13 13.59 13.23
N THR A 101 6.48 12.65 12.56
CA THR A 101 7.12 11.42 12.07
C THR A 101 8.14 11.72 10.96
N VAL A 102 7.84 12.63 10.02
CA VAL A 102 8.80 13.10 9.01
C VAL A 102 10.01 13.75 9.66
N ALA A 103 9.77 14.61 10.66
CA ALA A 103 10.87 15.27 11.38
C ALA A 103 11.76 14.27 12.13
N ALA A 104 11.18 13.26 12.77
CA ALA A 104 11.91 12.19 13.45
C ALA A 104 12.75 11.37 12.45
N ALA A 105 12.18 10.96 11.32
CA ALA A 105 12.88 10.21 10.28
C ALA A 105 14.09 10.98 9.73
N ARG A 106 13.92 12.29 9.45
CA ARG A 106 15.00 13.16 8.99
C ARG A 106 16.10 13.32 10.05
N ALA A 107 15.73 13.47 11.32
CA ALA A 107 16.68 13.51 12.43
C ALA A 107 17.44 12.19 12.60
N GLY A 108 16.79 11.06 12.30
CA GLY A 108 17.37 9.71 12.26
C GLY A 108 18.17 9.38 10.99
N GLY A 109 18.28 10.33 10.05
CA GLY A 109 19.12 10.19 8.84
C GLY A 109 18.39 9.66 7.61
N TYR A 110 17.06 9.53 7.62
CA TYR A 110 16.28 9.16 6.45
C TYR A 110 15.26 10.24 6.09
N ASP A 111 15.24 10.66 4.81
CA ASP A 111 14.24 11.62 4.32
C ASP A 111 13.10 10.86 3.61
N PRO A 112 11.90 10.78 4.21
CA PRO A 112 10.73 10.16 3.57
C PRO A 112 10.08 11.03 2.49
N GLY A 113 10.60 12.22 2.23
CA GLY A 113 10.03 13.23 1.35
C GLY A 113 9.11 14.21 2.08
N ASP A 114 8.59 15.17 1.32
CA ASP A 114 7.69 16.18 1.85
C ASP A 114 6.24 15.67 1.92
N VAL A 115 5.50 16.16 2.92
CA VAL A 115 4.07 15.93 3.02
C VAL A 115 3.35 16.78 1.97
N SER A 116 2.54 16.14 1.14
CA SER A 116 1.81 16.80 0.04
C SER A 116 0.33 16.44 0.10
N ASP A 117 -0.51 17.42 -0.21
CA ASP A 117 -1.95 17.22 -0.35
C ASP A 117 -2.28 16.49 -1.66
N LEU A 118 -3.18 15.53 -1.57
CA LEU A 118 -3.73 14.80 -2.71
C LEU A 118 -5.24 14.70 -2.61
N SER A 119 -5.87 14.50 -3.77
CA SER A 119 -7.29 14.21 -3.83
C SER A 119 -7.62 13.34 -5.03
N ARG A 120 -8.74 12.61 -4.94
CA ARG A 120 -9.38 11.95 -6.06
C ARG A 120 -10.88 11.92 -5.86
N ARG A 121 -11.63 11.62 -6.94
CA ARG A 121 -13.05 11.32 -6.84
C ARG A 121 -13.26 9.81 -6.89
N THR A 122 -14.19 9.34 -6.09
CA THR A 122 -14.74 8.00 -6.17
C THR A 122 -15.67 7.89 -7.41
N PRO A 123 -16.06 6.67 -7.85
CA PRO A 123 -16.98 6.49 -8.98
C PRO A 123 -18.33 7.21 -8.81
N ASP A 124 -18.81 7.38 -7.57
CA ASP A 124 -20.04 8.11 -7.25
C ASP A 124 -19.84 9.63 -7.15
N GLY A 125 -18.61 10.13 -7.40
CA GLY A 125 -18.27 11.55 -7.41
C GLY A 125 -17.85 12.14 -6.06
N THR A 126 -17.84 11.37 -4.99
CA THR A 126 -17.36 11.83 -3.67
C THR A 126 -15.88 12.21 -3.73
N LEU A 127 -15.54 13.41 -3.24
CA LEU A 127 -14.14 13.85 -3.15
C LEU A 127 -13.49 13.24 -1.89
N LEU A 128 -12.39 12.53 -2.10
CA LEU A 128 -11.50 12.10 -1.04
C LEU A 128 -10.25 12.98 -1.05
N GLU A 129 -9.82 13.42 0.12
CA GLU A 129 -8.65 14.26 0.32
C GLU A 129 -7.77 13.62 1.40
N TRP A 130 -6.46 13.63 1.17
CA TRP A 130 -5.47 13.08 2.11
C TRP A 130 -4.13 13.78 1.90
N ARG A 131 -3.22 13.57 2.84
CA ARG A 131 -1.81 13.97 2.71
C ARG A 131 -0.94 12.74 2.75
N LEU A 132 0.18 12.76 2.02
CA LEU A 132 1.17 11.69 2.12
C LEU A 132 2.58 12.20 1.81
N THR A 133 3.59 11.44 2.25
CA THR A 133 4.98 11.75 1.94
C THR A 133 5.31 11.40 0.50
N ARG A 134 5.93 12.37 -0.21
CA ARG A 134 6.42 12.22 -1.59
C ARG A 134 7.85 12.76 -1.69
N GLY A 135 8.70 12.02 -2.39
CA GLY A 135 10.07 12.46 -2.64
C GLY A 135 10.62 11.82 -3.91
N GLU A 136 11.54 12.51 -4.60
CA GLU A 136 12.19 12.03 -5.83
C GLU A 136 13.01 10.75 -5.61
N HIS A 137 13.54 10.56 -4.39
CA HIS A 137 14.39 9.42 -4.02
C HIS A 137 13.69 8.40 -3.13
N ARG A 138 12.35 8.35 -3.23
CA ARG A 138 11.57 7.43 -2.42
C ARG A 138 11.97 5.97 -2.70
N ARG A 139 12.27 5.25 -1.62
CA ARG A 139 12.48 3.80 -1.64
C ARG A 139 11.13 3.11 -1.57
N ILE A 140 10.92 2.10 -2.41
CA ILE A 140 9.68 1.29 -2.40
C ILE A 140 9.62 0.30 -1.24
N ASP A 141 10.77 -0.09 -0.68
CA ASP A 141 10.90 -0.99 0.48
C ASP A 141 10.69 -0.29 1.83
N VAL A 142 10.63 1.05 1.83
CA VAL A 142 10.30 1.89 3.00
C VAL A 142 8.87 2.38 2.87
N PRO A 143 8.03 2.30 3.92
CA PRO A 143 6.65 2.76 3.84
C PRO A 143 6.57 4.26 3.57
N PHE A 144 5.52 4.66 2.90
CA PHE A 144 5.13 6.07 2.90
C PHE A 144 4.14 6.35 4.03
N LEU A 145 4.17 7.58 4.50
CA LEU A 145 3.26 8.04 5.54
C LEU A 145 2.01 8.62 4.88
N ILE A 146 0.86 8.37 5.46
CA ILE A 146 -0.42 8.92 5.01
C ILE A 146 -1.21 9.48 6.18
N ASP A 147 -1.95 10.55 5.93
CA ASP A 147 -2.88 11.18 6.87
C ASP A 147 -4.17 11.53 6.12
N TRP A 148 -5.27 10.96 6.56
CA TRP A 148 -6.59 11.15 5.97
C TRP A 148 -7.32 12.38 6.52
N GLY A 149 -6.78 13.04 7.54
CA GLY A 149 -7.45 14.16 8.21
C GLY A 149 -8.86 13.76 8.67
N THR A 150 -9.87 14.40 8.08
CA THR A 150 -11.29 14.10 8.36
C THR A 150 -11.93 13.16 7.32
N THR A 151 -11.21 12.80 6.27
CA THR A 151 -11.72 11.88 5.22
C THR A 151 -11.76 10.45 5.78
N PRO A 152 -12.91 9.74 5.71
CA PRO A 152 -12.97 8.33 6.08
C PRO A 152 -12.03 7.48 5.19
N GLN A 153 -11.26 6.62 5.83
CA GLN A 153 -10.35 5.71 5.12
C GLN A 153 -11.14 4.73 4.24
N PRO A 154 -10.62 4.40 3.04
CA PRO A 154 -11.32 3.52 2.09
C PRO A 154 -11.72 2.15 2.64
N GLY A 155 -10.95 1.58 3.57
CA GLY A 155 -11.29 0.31 4.21
C GLY A 155 -12.62 0.32 4.99
N LEU A 156 -13.13 1.50 5.35
CA LEU A 156 -14.43 1.66 6.02
C LEU A 156 -15.61 1.73 5.04
N SER A 157 -15.36 1.86 3.73
CA SER A 157 -16.40 1.90 2.70
C SER A 157 -17.01 0.50 2.50
N ASP A 158 -18.20 0.44 1.85
CA ASP A 158 -18.85 -0.83 1.52
C ASP A 158 -18.18 -1.50 0.31
N ILE A 159 -17.01 -2.09 0.54
CA ILE A 159 -16.20 -2.82 -0.44
C ILE A 159 -15.93 -4.25 0.07
N PRO A 160 -15.61 -5.20 -0.83
CA PRO A 160 -15.27 -6.58 -0.47
C PRO A 160 -14.15 -6.66 0.57
N THR A 161 -14.12 -7.75 1.33
CA THR A 161 -13.14 -7.95 2.39
C THR A 161 -12.30 -9.20 2.19
N VAL A 162 -11.06 -9.18 2.68
CA VAL A 162 -10.19 -10.34 2.82
C VAL A 162 -9.44 -10.26 4.15
N GLU A 163 -9.13 -11.40 4.76
CA GLU A 163 -8.42 -11.45 6.03
C GLU A 163 -6.91 -11.30 5.84
N LEU A 164 -6.31 -10.32 6.50
CA LEU A 164 -4.86 -10.15 6.57
C LEU A 164 -4.29 -11.04 7.67
N VAL A 165 -3.35 -11.91 7.32
CA VAL A 165 -2.64 -12.78 8.26
C VAL A 165 -1.26 -12.25 8.59
N SER A 166 -0.52 -11.78 7.58
CA SER A 166 0.79 -11.15 7.79
C SER A 166 1.23 -10.28 6.63
N LEU A 167 2.05 -9.27 6.94
CA LEU A 167 2.83 -8.50 5.99
C LEU A 167 4.25 -8.42 6.52
N VAL A 168 5.22 -8.99 5.80
CA VAL A 168 6.64 -8.94 6.14
C VAL A 168 7.45 -8.52 4.92
N ARG A 169 8.57 -7.85 5.18
CA ARG A 169 9.59 -7.58 4.17
C ARG A 169 10.71 -8.61 4.28
N THR A 170 11.10 -9.24 3.18
CA THR A 170 12.27 -10.10 3.11
C THR A 170 13.45 -9.35 2.51
N GLU A 171 14.64 -9.55 3.04
CA GLU A 171 15.90 -8.99 2.52
C GLU A 171 17.03 -10.03 2.69
N PRO A 172 17.95 -10.14 1.73
CA PRO A 172 19.16 -10.95 1.90
C PRO A 172 20.02 -10.46 3.08
N ASP A 173 20.12 -9.15 3.26
CA ASP A 173 20.69 -8.50 4.44
C ASP A 173 19.65 -7.51 5.01
N PRO A 174 18.99 -7.87 6.13
CA PRO A 174 17.96 -7.02 6.74
C PRO A 174 18.51 -5.79 7.48
N ALA A 175 19.81 -5.77 7.84
CA ALA A 175 20.35 -4.76 8.74
C ALA A 175 20.21 -3.32 8.19
N PRO A 176 20.60 -3.02 6.94
CA PRO A 176 20.49 -1.66 6.42
C PRO A 176 19.05 -1.12 6.38
N LEU A 177 18.08 -1.98 6.03
CA LEU A 177 16.69 -1.55 5.99
C LEU A 177 16.11 -1.35 7.40
N ARG A 178 16.48 -2.19 8.36
CA ARG A 178 16.09 -2.02 9.77
C ARG A 178 16.61 -0.71 10.36
N GLU A 179 17.82 -0.29 10.02
CA GLU A 179 18.39 1.01 10.44
C GLU A 179 17.55 2.17 9.88
N ILE A 180 17.17 2.11 8.60
CA ILE A 180 16.31 3.11 7.97
C ILE A 180 14.93 3.16 8.65
N LEU A 181 14.32 2.00 8.88
CA LEU A 181 13.00 1.94 9.53
C LEU A 181 13.04 2.42 10.98
N ALA A 182 14.14 2.19 11.69
CA ALA A 182 14.32 2.70 13.05
C ALA A 182 14.34 4.23 13.13
N ALA A 183 14.73 4.92 12.05
CA ALA A 183 14.71 6.38 12.00
C ALA A 183 13.32 6.99 12.14
N PHE A 184 12.26 6.25 11.82
CA PHE A 184 10.87 6.72 11.97
C PHE A 184 10.37 6.74 13.43
N ASP A 185 11.03 6.01 14.33
CA ASP A 185 10.64 5.86 15.74
C ASP A 185 9.18 5.33 15.94
N LEU A 186 8.75 4.46 15.03
CA LEU A 186 7.38 3.91 15.03
C LEU A 186 7.28 2.46 15.57
N GLY A 187 8.40 1.85 15.95
CA GLY A 187 8.44 0.52 16.56
C GLY A 187 7.71 -0.55 15.74
N ASP A 188 6.73 -1.22 16.35
CA ASP A 188 5.89 -2.26 15.72
C ASP A 188 4.81 -1.69 14.77
N GLY A 189 4.77 -0.38 14.58
CA GLY A 189 3.96 0.28 13.56
C GLY A 189 4.40 -0.02 12.14
N LEU A 190 5.61 -0.58 11.95
CA LEU A 190 6.21 -0.88 10.66
C LEU A 190 6.26 -2.38 10.39
N ALA A 191 6.33 -2.77 9.10
CA ALA A 191 6.49 -4.17 8.72
C ALA A 191 7.82 -4.73 9.23
N GLU A 192 7.77 -5.95 9.76
CA GLU A 192 8.96 -6.69 10.18
C GLU A 192 9.84 -6.97 8.95
N VAL A 193 11.14 -6.73 9.07
CA VAL A 193 12.12 -7.10 8.04
C VAL A 193 12.84 -8.36 8.49
N VAL A 194 12.74 -9.42 7.69
CA VAL A 194 13.33 -10.73 7.96
C VAL A 194 14.36 -11.11 6.91
N ALA A 195 15.30 -11.97 7.26
CA ALA A 195 16.23 -12.54 6.29
C ALA A 195 15.48 -13.46 5.31
N GLY A 196 15.83 -13.39 4.03
CA GLY A 196 15.29 -14.22 2.97
C GLY A 196 16.22 -14.27 1.76
N ASP A 197 15.99 -15.20 0.84
CA ASP A 197 16.85 -15.41 -0.33
C ASP A 197 16.80 -14.24 -1.33
N ALA A 198 15.69 -13.50 -1.33
CA ALA A 198 15.48 -12.35 -2.21
C ALA A 198 14.76 -11.22 -1.48
N ALA A 199 15.01 -9.98 -1.95
CA ALA A 199 14.30 -8.79 -1.51
C ALA A 199 12.87 -8.81 -2.04
N GLY A 200 11.88 -8.53 -1.17
CA GLY A 200 10.46 -8.49 -1.56
C GLY A 200 9.52 -8.36 -0.37
N PHE A 201 8.25 -8.13 -0.65
CA PHE A 201 7.20 -8.27 0.35
C PHE A 201 6.58 -9.65 0.25
N ARG A 202 6.14 -10.18 1.38
CA ARG A 202 5.28 -11.33 1.47
C ARG A 202 4.01 -10.94 2.22
N LEU A 203 2.92 -10.94 1.49
CA LEU A 203 1.58 -10.64 1.98
C LEU A 203 0.82 -11.97 2.09
N THR A 204 0.52 -12.41 3.31
CA THR A 204 -0.28 -13.62 3.53
C THR A 204 -1.71 -13.22 3.83
N LEU A 205 -2.64 -13.70 3.03
CA LEU A 205 -4.08 -13.50 3.17
C LEU A 205 -4.77 -14.83 3.49
N ARG A 206 -5.91 -14.76 4.16
CA ARG A 206 -6.85 -15.87 4.27
C ARG A 206 -8.05 -15.60 3.39
N THR A 207 -8.33 -16.50 2.48
CA THR A 207 -9.47 -16.42 1.55
C THR A 207 -10.80 -16.62 2.28
N PRO A 208 -11.94 -16.24 1.69
CA PRO A 208 -13.26 -16.58 2.22
C PRO A 208 -13.50 -18.08 2.39
N ALA A 209 -12.79 -18.92 1.60
CA ALA A 209 -12.84 -20.37 1.73
C ALA A 209 -12.00 -20.91 2.91
N GLY A 210 -11.18 -20.07 3.55
CA GLY A 210 -10.32 -20.41 4.67
C GLY A 210 -8.87 -20.77 4.31
N ASP A 211 -8.54 -20.83 3.01
CA ASP A 211 -7.19 -21.13 2.53
C ASP A 211 -6.23 -19.95 2.75
N LEU A 212 -4.96 -20.27 2.97
CA LEU A 212 -3.89 -19.26 3.01
C LEU A 212 -3.30 -19.07 1.61
N VAL A 213 -3.12 -17.82 1.23
CA VAL A 213 -2.50 -17.41 -0.03
C VAL A 213 -1.38 -16.41 0.26
N ASP A 214 -0.19 -16.68 -0.27
CA ASP A 214 0.93 -15.73 -0.28
C ASP A 214 0.98 -15.00 -1.64
N LEU A 215 1.09 -13.67 -1.56
CA LEU A 215 1.22 -12.76 -2.71
C LEU A 215 2.55 -12.02 -2.64
#